data_2944d9dc1530296e8875c67320309006
#
_entry.id   2944d9dc1530296e8875c67320309006
#
_cell.length_a   1.000
_cell.length_b   1.000
_cell.length_c   1.000
_cell.angle_alpha   90.00
_cell.angle_beta   90.00
_cell.angle_gamma   90.00
#
_symmetry.space_group_name_H-M   'P 1'
#
loop_
_entity.id
_entity.type
_entity.pdbx_description
1 polymer ?
#
loop_
_entity_poly.entity_id
_entity_poly.type
_entity_poly.pdbx_seq_one_letter_code
_entity_poly.pdbx_strand_id
1 'polypeptide(L)'
;MDKQGNTIAGRKRNDEFDFYETPKWANEKAVEAMLTDGVLNKYEQIYEPCAGAGAITDILNVYGFENIKASDIQTADYIKGHKGVDVYDIEDDACEVVFTNPPYNLMTKGNMLAEFQRIATNKVILLLNIFYLSSKERKQMLENSHLRHVYIHSDRVTMFPYGQEKPKNGGTKMYAWFVWDKDYRGKPTISWI
;
A
#
# COMPACT_ATOMS: atom_id res chain seq x y z
N MET A 1 -32.30 29.05 9.24
CA MET A 1 -31.10 28.77 10.07
C MET A 1 -30.89 27.28 10.05
N ASP A 2 -30.16 26.78 9.04
CA ASP A 2 -29.82 25.38 8.98
C ASP A 2 -28.46 25.17 9.62
N LYS A 3 -28.53 24.67 10.84
CA LYS A 3 -27.36 24.19 11.55
C LYS A 3 -27.14 22.74 11.19
N GLN A 4 -26.74 22.46 9.98
CA GLN A 4 -26.10 21.22 9.67
C GLN A 4 -24.58 21.46 9.75
N GLY A 5 -24.01 21.08 10.88
CA GLY A 5 -22.58 20.93 11.05
C GLY A 5 -22.07 19.88 10.09
N ASN A 6 -21.86 20.25 8.84
CA ASN A 6 -21.15 19.43 7.88
C ASN A 6 -19.68 19.46 8.25
N THR A 7 -19.29 18.57 9.14
CA THR A 7 -17.92 18.08 9.19
C THR A 7 -17.57 17.60 7.78
N ILE A 8 -16.47 18.11 7.23
CA ILE A 8 -15.88 17.78 5.93
C ILE A 8 -15.49 16.27 5.80
N ALA A 9 -15.97 15.44 6.69
CA ALA A 9 -15.75 14.00 6.77
C ALA A 9 -16.77 13.14 5.99
N GLY A 10 -17.66 13.74 5.21
CA GLY A 10 -18.83 13.04 4.69
C GLY A 10 -18.97 12.98 3.18
N ARG A 11 -17.90 12.96 2.38
CA ARG A 11 -18.05 12.45 1.02
C ARG A 11 -18.30 10.94 1.12
N LYS A 12 -19.53 10.51 0.80
CA LYS A 12 -19.82 9.09 0.54
C LYS A 12 -18.79 8.61 -0.48
N ARG A 13 -17.92 7.69 -0.09
CA ARG A 13 -17.09 6.93 -1.02
C ARG A 13 -18.06 6.05 -1.79
N ASN A 14 -18.33 6.42 -3.02
CA ASN A 14 -19.21 5.68 -3.92
C ASN A 14 -18.45 4.66 -4.78
N ASP A 15 -17.15 4.50 -4.54
CA ASP A 15 -16.34 3.58 -5.31
C ASP A 15 -16.36 2.22 -4.63
N GLU A 16 -17.01 1.27 -5.28
CA GLU A 16 -17.18 -0.11 -4.84
C GLU A 16 -15.84 -0.79 -4.51
N PHE A 17 -14.75 -0.33 -5.12
CA PHE A 17 -13.40 -0.89 -5.00
C PHE A 17 -12.36 0.01 -4.30
N ASP A 18 -12.74 1.17 -3.75
CA ASP A 18 -11.84 2.09 -3.00
C ASP A 18 -10.53 2.43 -3.76
N PHE A 19 -10.60 2.63 -5.10
CA PHE A 19 -9.43 2.86 -5.94
C PHE A 19 -8.95 4.31 -5.90
N TYR A 20 -7.77 4.49 -5.31
CA TYR A 20 -7.06 5.76 -5.22
C TYR A 20 -5.63 5.61 -5.73
N GLU A 21 -5.27 6.40 -6.73
CA GLU A 21 -3.93 6.36 -7.29
C GLU A 21 -2.92 7.04 -6.35
N THR A 22 -1.78 6.36 -6.14
CA THR A 22 -0.66 6.90 -5.38
C THR A 22 0.12 7.86 -6.28
N PRO A 23 0.39 9.10 -5.84
CA PRO A 23 1.21 10.03 -6.63
C PRO A 23 2.60 9.45 -6.92
N LYS A 24 3.08 9.63 -8.14
CA LYS A 24 4.36 9.12 -8.62
C LYS A 24 5.51 9.42 -7.64
N TRP A 25 5.66 10.68 -7.22
CA TRP A 25 6.71 11.12 -6.31
C TRP A 25 6.72 10.38 -4.97
N ALA A 26 5.55 9.95 -4.48
CA ALA A 26 5.45 9.22 -3.21
C ALA A 26 6.00 7.79 -3.34
N ASN A 27 5.75 7.14 -4.49
CA ASN A 27 6.34 5.84 -4.79
C ASN A 27 7.85 5.96 -5.04
N GLU A 28 8.30 6.99 -5.75
CA GLU A 28 9.73 7.25 -6.02
C GLU A 28 10.51 7.38 -4.71
N LYS A 29 10.10 8.29 -3.80
CA LYS A 29 10.76 8.47 -2.49
C LYS A 29 10.82 7.17 -1.69
N ALA A 30 9.74 6.38 -1.71
CA ALA A 30 9.69 5.11 -0.99
C ALA A 30 10.69 4.09 -1.56
N VAL A 31 10.70 3.91 -2.88
CA VAL A 31 11.61 2.97 -3.55
C VAL A 31 13.07 3.37 -3.33
N GLU A 32 13.41 4.67 -3.45
CA GLU A 32 14.75 5.20 -3.18
C GLU A 32 15.21 4.91 -1.75
N ALA A 33 14.37 5.22 -0.76
CA ALA A 33 14.69 4.97 0.64
C ALA A 33 14.90 3.48 0.91
N MET A 34 14.00 2.62 0.42
CA MET A 34 14.06 1.18 0.63
C MET A 34 15.26 0.52 -0.06
N LEU A 35 15.67 1.01 -1.23
CA LEU A 35 16.90 0.57 -1.89
C LEU A 35 18.14 1.02 -1.11
N THR A 36 18.17 2.26 -0.61
CA THR A 36 19.26 2.82 0.17
C THR A 36 19.47 2.06 1.48
N ASP A 37 18.38 1.69 2.14
CA ASP A 37 18.39 0.98 3.42
C ASP A 37 18.55 -0.56 3.26
N GLY A 38 18.65 -1.06 2.01
CA GLY A 38 18.74 -2.49 1.74
C GLY A 38 17.48 -3.27 2.12
N VAL A 39 16.33 -2.60 2.14
CA VAL A 39 15.03 -3.23 2.37
C VAL A 39 14.50 -3.87 1.09
N LEU A 40 14.75 -3.24 -0.06
CA LEU A 40 14.45 -3.77 -1.39
C LEU A 40 15.72 -4.10 -2.15
N ASN A 41 15.62 -5.15 -2.98
CA ASN A 41 16.64 -5.56 -3.93
C ASN A 41 15.99 -5.70 -5.32
N LYS A 42 16.64 -5.21 -6.38
CA LYS A 42 16.11 -5.20 -7.75
C LYS A 42 15.87 -6.59 -8.36
N TYR A 43 16.51 -7.60 -7.80
CA TYR A 43 16.39 -8.99 -8.26
C TYR A 43 15.27 -9.78 -7.57
N GLU A 44 14.64 -9.22 -6.53
CA GLU A 44 13.53 -9.86 -5.85
C GLU A 44 12.31 -10.00 -6.75
N GLN A 45 11.58 -11.09 -6.58
CA GLN A 45 10.28 -11.29 -7.23
C GLN A 45 9.21 -10.47 -6.50
N ILE A 46 8.78 -9.38 -7.12
CA ILE A 46 7.76 -8.48 -6.56
C ILE A 46 6.40 -8.78 -7.15
N TYR A 47 5.39 -8.81 -6.30
CA TYR A 47 4.00 -8.90 -6.72
C TYR A 47 3.21 -7.69 -6.18
N GLU A 48 2.55 -6.97 -7.09
CA GLU A 48 1.57 -5.92 -6.80
C GLU A 48 0.14 -6.48 -7.03
N PRO A 49 -0.53 -7.01 -6.00
CA PRO A 49 -1.83 -7.68 -6.17
C PRO A 49 -3.04 -6.73 -6.17
N CYS A 50 -2.82 -5.43 -6.00
CA CYS A 50 -3.83 -4.37 -6.11
C CYS A 50 -3.29 -3.24 -6.99
N ALA A 51 -2.93 -3.60 -8.24
CA ALA A 51 -2.10 -2.75 -9.11
C ALA A 51 -2.81 -1.49 -9.61
N GLY A 52 -4.14 -1.50 -9.69
CA GLY A 52 -4.88 -0.39 -10.27
C GLY A 52 -4.33 0.00 -11.64
N ALA A 53 -4.05 1.28 -11.85
CA ALA A 53 -3.44 1.78 -13.09
C ALA A 53 -1.91 1.58 -13.18
N GLY A 54 -1.28 0.92 -12.20
CA GLY A 54 0.14 0.56 -12.23
C GLY A 54 1.09 1.62 -11.67
N ALA A 55 0.60 2.48 -10.79
CA ALA A 55 1.41 3.57 -10.23
C ALA A 55 2.67 3.10 -9.49
N ILE A 56 2.64 1.94 -8.84
CA ILE A 56 3.81 1.33 -8.19
C ILE A 56 4.63 0.54 -9.21
N THR A 57 3.99 -0.33 -9.99
CA THR A 57 4.63 -1.14 -11.03
C THR A 57 5.47 -0.29 -11.99
N ASP A 58 4.94 0.87 -12.45
CA ASP A 58 5.64 1.77 -13.37
C ASP A 58 6.91 2.35 -12.73
N ILE A 59 6.88 2.68 -11.42
CA ILE A 59 8.07 3.16 -10.70
C ILE A 59 9.09 2.05 -10.52
N LEU A 60 8.67 0.85 -10.12
CA LEU A 60 9.58 -0.29 -9.99
C LEU A 60 10.32 -0.56 -11.32
N ASN A 61 9.61 -0.51 -12.46
CA ASN A 61 10.22 -0.63 -13.79
C ASN A 61 11.26 0.48 -14.07
N VAL A 62 10.95 1.73 -13.73
CA VAL A 62 11.90 2.87 -13.88
C VAL A 62 13.16 2.67 -13.07
N TYR A 63 13.06 2.09 -11.88
CA TYR A 63 14.21 1.78 -11.01
C TYR A 63 14.94 0.48 -11.37
N GLY A 64 14.49 -0.21 -12.43
CA GLY A 64 15.17 -1.39 -12.99
C GLY A 64 14.95 -2.68 -12.21
N PHE A 65 13.76 -2.83 -11.59
CA PHE A 65 13.34 -4.14 -11.10
C PHE A 65 12.95 -5.04 -12.28
N GLU A 66 13.43 -6.27 -12.28
CA GLU A 66 13.31 -7.17 -13.43
C GLU A 66 12.14 -8.16 -13.30
N ASN A 67 11.76 -8.49 -12.07
CA ASN A 67 10.80 -9.56 -11.78
C ASN A 67 9.54 -9.00 -11.11
N ILE A 68 8.69 -8.33 -11.88
CA ILE A 68 7.46 -7.71 -11.38
C ILE A 68 6.24 -8.44 -11.93
N LYS A 69 5.37 -8.92 -11.05
CA LYS A 69 4.02 -9.40 -11.36
C LYS A 69 3.00 -8.41 -10.83
N ALA A 70 1.94 -8.17 -11.58
CA ALA A 70 0.87 -7.27 -11.18
C ALA A 70 -0.49 -7.87 -11.48
N SER A 71 -1.47 -7.65 -10.60
CA SER A 71 -2.87 -8.01 -10.80
C SER A 71 -3.80 -7.07 -10.05
N ASP A 72 -5.08 -7.13 -10.39
CA ASP A 72 -6.14 -6.42 -9.68
C ASP A 72 -7.45 -7.20 -9.79
N ILE A 73 -8.33 -7.07 -8.80
CA ILE A 73 -9.67 -7.65 -8.84
C ILE A 73 -10.56 -6.96 -9.89
N GLN A 74 -10.27 -5.70 -10.20
CA GLN A 74 -10.99 -4.96 -11.21
C GLN A 74 -10.66 -5.42 -12.62
N THR A 75 -11.61 -5.23 -13.54
CA THR A 75 -11.49 -5.66 -14.96
C THR A 75 -11.44 -4.50 -15.95
N ALA A 76 -11.43 -3.26 -15.46
CA ALA A 76 -11.41 -2.06 -16.31
C ALA A 76 -10.18 -1.99 -17.23
N ASP A 77 -10.29 -1.27 -18.36
CA ASP A 77 -9.23 -1.24 -19.37
C ASP A 77 -7.93 -0.57 -18.88
N TYR A 78 -8.03 0.36 -17.94
CA TYR A 78 -6.87 1.05 -17.35
C TYR A 78 -6.06 0.17 -16.38
N ILE A 79 -6.57 -0.98 -15.95
CA ILE A 79 -5.87 -1.88 -15.02
C ILE A 79 -4.61 -2.46 -15.66
N LYS A 80 -3.51 -2.38 -14.94
CA LYS A 80 -2.22 -2.99 -15.30
C LYS A 80 -2.11 -4.43 -14.78
N GLY A 81 -1.46 -5.29 -15.57
CA GLY A 81 -1.27 -6.70 -15.21
C GLY A 81 -2.49 -7.57 -15.45
N HIS A 82 -2.65 -8.62 -14.64
CA HIS A 82 -3.76 -9.57 -14.75
C HIS A 82 -5.01 -9.02 -14.09
N LYS A 83 -6.13 -9.02 -14.82
CA LYS A 83 -7.42 -8.48 -14.38
C LYS A 83 -8.30 -9.58 -13.78
N GLY A 84 -9.19 -9.19 -12.84
CA GLY A 84 -10.16 -10.10 -12.24
C GLY A 84 -9.53 -11.13 -11.29
N VAL A 85 -8.39 -10.81 -10.70
CA VAL A 85 -7.69 -11.69 -9.75
C VAL A 85 -7.99 -11.22 -8.33
N ASP A 86 -8.69 -12.03 -7.56
CA ASP A 86 -8.90 -11.79 -6.14
C ASP A 86 -7.64 -12.17 -5.35
N VAL A 87 -7.24 -11.33 -4.41
CA VAL A 87 -6.10 -11.59 -3.51
C VAL A 87 -6.25 -12.93 -2.76
N TYR A 88 -7.47 -13.29 -2.40
CA TYR A 88 -7.77 -14.54 -1.70
C TYR A 88 -7.58 -15.79 -2.57
N ASP A 89 -7.57 -15.66 -3.90
CA ASP A 89 -7.36 -16.76 -4.86
C ASP A 89 -5.89 -16.91 -5.29
N ILE A 90 -5.00 -16.01 -4.84
CA ILE A 90 -3.57 -16.09 -5.15
C ILE A 90 -2.95 -17.23 -4.33
N GLU A 91 -2.10 -18.03 -4.96
CA GLU A 91 -1.41 -19.15 -4.32
C GLU A 91 -0.48 -18.69 -3.17
N ASP A 92 -0.23 -19.59 -2.23
CA ASP A 92 0.77 -19.39 -1.17
C ASP A 92 2.16 -19.25 -1.79
N ASP A 93 3.00 -18.42 -1.15
CA ASP A 93 4.39 -18.24 -1.54
C ASP A 93 4.61 -17.86 -3.03
N ALA A 94 3.64 -17.12 -3.60
CA ALA A 94 3.63 -16.74 -5.02
C ALA A 94 4.71 -15.72 -5.41
N CYS A 95 5.38 -15.07 -4.44
CA CYS A 95 6.45 -14.11 -4.67
C CYS A 95 7.35 -13.96 -3.44
N GLU A 96 8.49 -13.26 -3.59
CA GLU A 96 9.34 -12.90 -2.45
C GLU A 96 8.79 -11.68 -1.69
N VAL A 97 8.28 -10.69 -2.42
CA VAL A 97 7.82 -9.42 -1.87
C VAL A 97 6.44 -9.06 -2.41
N VAL A 98 5.47 -8.84 -1.53
CA VAL A 98 4.25 -8.11 -1.88
C VAL A 98 4.51 -6.62 -1.67
N PHE A 99 4.27 -5.79 -2.70
CA PHE A 99 4.43 -4.34 -2.64
C PHE A 99 3.21 -3.64 -3.24
N THR A 100 2.35 -3.06 -2.42
CA THR A 100 1.05 -2.55 -2.89
C THR A 100 0.47 -1.41 -2.03
N ASN A 101 -0.46 -0.66 -2.62
CA ASN A 101 -1.39 0.22 -1.93
C ASN A 101 -2.76 -0.50 -1.83
N PRO A 102 -3.07 -1.18 -0.72
CA PRO A 102 -4.26 -2.02 -0.63
C PRO A 102 -5.55 -1.23 -0.39
N PRO A 103 -6.74 -1.80 -0.64
CA PRO A 103 -8.01 -1.22 -0.25
C PRO A 103 -8.12 -1.16 1.29
N TYR A 104 -8.16 0.06 1.86
CA TYR A 104 -8.05 0.27 3.32
C TYR A 104 -9.21 -0.28 4.14
N ASN A 105 -10.40 -0.38 3.55
CA ASN A 105 -11.56 -0.99 4.19
C ASN A 105 -11.32 -2.48 4.51
N LEU A 106 -10.59 -3.21 3.66
CA LEU A 106 -10.26 -4.62 3.87
C LEU A 106 -9.11 -4.82 4.86
N MET A 107 -8.21 -3.83 4.99
CA MET A 107 -7.15 -3.85 6.01
C MET A 107 -7.71 -3.79 7.45
N THR A 108 -8.91 -3.25 7.64
CA THR A 108 -9.53 -3.09 8.97
C THR A 108 -10.60 -4.12 9.26
N LYS A 109 -11.30 -4.62 8.26
CA LYS A 109 -12.44 -5.55 8.39
C LYS A 109 -12.12 -6.97 7.95
N GLY A 110 -11.19 -7.11 7.01
CA GLY A 110 -10.69 -8.39 6.51
C GLY A 110 -9.29 -8.67 7.06
N ASN A 111 -8.86 -9.90 6.98
CA ASN A 111 -7.53 -10.32 7.40
C ASN A 111 -6.49 -10.12 6.26
N MET A 112 -6.59 -9.02 5.51
CA MET A 112 -5.84 -8.83 4.27
C MET A 112 -4.32 -8.79 4.49
N LEU A 113 -3.83 -8.33 5.65
CA LEU A 113 -2.41 -8.42 5.97
C LEU A 113 -1.94 -9.89 6.02
N ALA A 114 -2.73 -10.79 6.63
CA ALA A 114 -2.38 -12.21 6.68
C ALA A 114 -2.37 -12.84 5.28
N GLU A 115 -3.29 -12.42 4.39
CA GLU A 115 -3.28 -12.86 2.99
C GLU A 115 -2.01 -12.41 2.27
N PHE A 116 -1.61 -11.15 2.40
CA PHE A 116 -0.35 -10.69 1.83
C PHE A 116 0.86 -11.41 2.41
N GLN A 117 0.83 -11.73 3.71
CA GLN A 117 1.89 -12.52 4.35
C GLN A 117 1.88 -13.99 3.91
N ARG A 118 0.73 -14.55 3.51
CA ARG A 118 0.62 -15.89 2.91
C ARG A 118 1.22 -15.92 1.51
N ILE A 119 0.94 -14.88 0.70
CA ILE A 119 1.40 -14.74 -0.69
C ILE A 119 2.91 -14.50 -0.78
N ALA A 120 3.49 -13.72 0.14
CA ALA A 120 4.91 -13.37 0.13
C ALA A 120 5.75 -14.38 0.93
N THR A 121 6.88 -14.83 0.40
CA THR A 121 7.84 -15.67 1.15
C THR A 121 8.70 -14.87 2.13
N ASN A 122 8.97 -13.60 1.83
CA ASN A 122 9.92 -12.78 2.59
C ASN A 122 9.27 -11.51 3.17
N LYS A 123 8.81 -10.58 2.34
CA LYS A 123 8.38 -9.24 2.79
C LYS A 123 6.99 -8.86 2.29
N VAL A 124 6.32 -8.04 3.11
CA VAL A 124 5.09 -7.34 2.74
C VAL A 124 5.29 -5.85 2.94
N ILE A 125 5.09 -5.05 1.90
CA ILE A 125 5.28 -3.60 1.88
C ILE A 125 3.97 -2.95 1.47
N LEU A 126 3.36 -2.22 2.41
CA LEU A 126 2.03 -1.62 2.21
C LEU A 126 2.03 -0.12 2.45
N LEU A 127 1.39 0.63 1.55
CA LEU A 127 1.08 2.04 1.79
C LEU A 127 -0.20 2.14 2.61
N LEU A 128 -0.09 2.60 3.85
CA LEU A 128 -1.22 2.71 4.77
C LEU A 128 -1.31 4.11 5.37
N ASN A 129 -2.51 4.45 5.85
CA ASN A 129 -2.66 5.62 6.70
C ASN A 129 -1.89 5.40 8.02
N ILE A 130 -1.16 6.42 8.50
CA ILE A 130 -0.35 6.33 9.73
C ILE A 130 -1.17 5.94 10.97
N PHE A 131 -2.48 6.23 10.98
CA PHE A 131 -3.38 5.76 12.04
C PHE A 131 -3.49 4.23 12.15
N TYR A 132 -2.98 3.50 11.17
CA TYR A 132 -2.87 2.04 11.27
C TYR A 132 -2.02 1.60 12.47
N LEU A 133 -1.05 2.42 12.89
CA LEU A 133 -0.24 2.19 14.10
C LEU A 133 -1.04 2.39 15.41
N SER A 134 -2.17 3.06 15.38
CA SER A 134 -2.92 3.46 16.58
C SER A 134 -4.25 2.72 16.66
N SER A 135 -4.26 1.54 17.28
CA SER A 135 -5.47 0.81 17.62
C SER A 135 -5.18 -0.21 18.71
N LYS A 136 -6.07 -0.29 19.67
CA LYS A 136 -6.00 -1.29 20.75
C LYS A 136 -6.09 -2.70 20.19
N GLU A 137 -6.96 -2.93 19.20
CA GLU A 137 -7.16 -4.23 18.55
C GLU A 137 -5.91 -4.65 17.76
N ARG A 138 -5.21 -3.70 17.12
CA ARG A 138 -4.03 -3.99 16.31
C ARG A 138 -2.73 -4.08 17.10
N LYS A 139 -2.71 -3.61 18.35
CA LYS A 139 -1.49 -3.62 19.17
C LYS A 139 -0.80 -4.98 19.16
N GLN A 140 -1.50 -6.02 19.57
CA GLN A 140 -0.95 -7.38 19.65
C GLN A 140 -0.50 -7.90 18.28
N MET A 141 -1.27 -7.62 17.23
CA MET A 141 -0.92 -7.99 15.86
C MET A 141 0.36 -7.28 15.42
N LEU A 142 0.49 -5.97 15.62
CA LEU A 142 1.69 -5.20 15.24
C LEU A 142 2.93 -5.64 16.02
N GLU A 143 2.80 -5.95 17.31
CA GLU A 143 3.90 -6.42 18.15
C GLU A 143 4.42 -7.81 17.72
N ASN A 144 3.56 -8.65 17.14
CA ASN A 144 3.89 -10.04 16.77
C ASN A 144 4.02 -10.29 15.25
N SER A 145 3.81 -9.26 14.42
CA SER A 145 3.73 -9.42 12.96
C SER A 145 5.06 -9.26 12.21
N HIS A 146 6.19 -9.17 12.91
CA HIS A 146 7.49 -8.89 12.29
C HIS A 146 7.54 -7.56 11.53
N LEU A 147 6.83 -6.53 12.02
CA LEU A 147 6.94 -5.17 11.49
C LEU A 147 8.40 -4.70 11.67
N ARG A 148 9.07 -4.43 10.55
CA ARG A 148 10.48 -4.04 10.52
C ARG A 148 10.68 -2.53 10.51
N HIS A 149 9.96 -1.85 9.61
CA HIS A 149 10.17 -0.43 9.38
C HIS A 149 8.88 0.29 8.96
N VAL A 150 8.81 1.59 9.28
CA VAL A 150 7.74 2.49 8.80
C VAL A 150 8.37 3.74 8.20
N TYR A 151 8.25 3.91 6.88
CA TYR A 151 8.68 5.10 6.15
C TYR A 151 7.54 6.12 6.09
N ILE A 152 7.66 7.21 6.84
CA ILE A 152 6.63 8.23 6.93
C ILE A 152 6.89 9.30 5.89
N HIS A 153 5.91 9.59 5.03
CA HIS A 153 5.99 10.73 4.12
C HIS A 153 5.92 12.04 4.91
N SER A 154 6.99 12.85 4.82
CA SER A 154 7.05 14.20 5.40
C SER A 154 6.11 15.16 4.65
N ASP A 155 6.02 15.00 3.33
CA ASP A 155 5.05 15.70 2.51
C ASP A 155 3.69 15.00 2.51
N ARG A 156 2.62 15.80 2.38
CA ARG A 156 1.27 15.23 2.35
C ARG A 156 1.00 14.50 1.04
N VAL A 157 0.89 13.20 1.13
CA VAL A 157 0.43 12.36 0.02
C VAL A 157 -1.06 12.61 -0.21
N THR A 158 -1.38 13.33 -1.28
CA THR A 158 -2.78 13.57 -1.65
C THR A 158 -3.24 12.49 -2.61
N MET A 159 -4.02 11.58 -2.09
CA MET A 159 -4.67 10.56 -2.90
C MET A 159 -6.02 11.03 -3.40
N PHE A 160 -6.35 10.73 -4.64
CA PHE A 160 -7.63 11.07 -5.28
C PHE A 160 -8.07 9.93 -6.18
N PRO A 161 -9.40 9.79 -6.42
CA PRO A 161 -9.92 8.73 -7.27
C PRO A 161 -9.33 8.82 -8.68
N TYR A 162 -9.03 7.68 -9.28
CA TYR A 162 -8.48 7.60 -10.63
C TYR A 162 -9.35 8.36 -11.63
N GLY A 163 -8.71 9.10 -12.54
CA GLY A 163 -9.38 9.90 -13.57
C GLY A 163 -10.04 11.20 -13.08
N GLN A 164 -9.90 11.54 -11.77
CA GLN A 164 -10.38 12.82 -11.24
C GLN A 164 -9.23 13.82 -11.07
N GLU A 165 -9.56 15.12 -11.06
CA GLU A 165 -8.58 16.16 -10.79
C GLU A 165 -8.11 16.13 -9.33
N LYS A 166 -6.81 16.40 -9.13
CA LYS A 166 -6.23 16.55 -7.80
C LYS A 166 -6.95 17.66 -7.03
N PRO A 167 -7.44 17.40 -5.81
CA PRO A 167 -8.11 18.43 -5.02
C PRO A 167 -7.15 19.58 -4.69
N LYS A 168 -7.65 20.84 -4.83
CA LYS A 168 -6.86 22.07 -4.61
C LYS A 168 -6.30 22.18 -3.18
N ASN A 169 -7.03 21.65 -2.21
CA ASN A 169 -6.68 21.72 -0.78
C ASN A 169 -6.08 20.38 -0.33
N GLY A 170 -5.02 19.90 -0.77
CA GLY A 170 -4.29 18.72 -0.30
C GLY A 170 -5.04 17.69 0.57
N GLY A 171 -4.59 16.48 0.64
CA GLY A 171 -5.19 15.45 1.51
C GLY A 171 -5.02 15.77 3.00
N THR A 172 -6.01 15.42 3.82
CA THR A 172 -5.95 15.56 5.29
C THR A 172 -5.33 14.35 5.98
N LYS A 173 -5.12 13.25 5.24
CA LYS A 173 -4.57 12.01 5.77
C LYS A 173 -3.06 11.97 5.60
N MET A 174 -2.40 11.38 6.58
CA MET A 174 -0.97 11.08 6.54
C MET A 174 -0.75 9.62 6.17
N TYR A 175 0.20 9.37 5.30
CA TYR A 175 0.51 8.03 4.80
C TYR A 175 1.96 7.66 5.09
N ALA A 176 2.17 6.36 5.26
CA ALA A 176 3.48 5.77 5.44
C ALA A 176 3.54 4.41 4.75
N TRP A 177 4.73 4.00 4.37
CA TRP A 177 5.00 2.64 3.92
C TRP A 177 5.40 1.79 5.11
N PHE A 178 4.66 0.71 5.30
CA PHE A 178 4.90 -0.27 6.36
C PHE A 178 5.60 -1.48 5.74
N VAL A 179 6.71 -1.88 6.33
CA VAL A 179 7.49 -3.03 5.91
C VAL A 179 7.41 -4.12 6.96
N TRP A 180 6.79 -5.23 6.63
CA TRP A 180 6.88 -6.48 7.37
C TRP A 180 7.93 -7.37 6.72
N ASP A 181 8.77 -7.99 7.53
CA ASP A 181 9.87 -8.86 7.09
C ASP A 181 9.86 -10.12 7.94
N LYS A 182 9.59 -11.27 7.32
CA LYS A 182 9.42 -12.56 8.03
C LYS A 182 10.66 -12.97 8.83
N ASP A 183 11.84 -12.49 8.44
CA ASP A 183 13.10 -12.81 9.12
C ASP A 183 13.48 -11.79 10.21
N TYR A 184 12.80 -10.66 10.29
CA TYR A 184 13.09 -9.62 11.25
C TYR A 184 12.60 -9.97 12.67
N ARG A 185 13.46 -9.78 13.68
CA ARG A 185 13.16 -10.07 15.09
C ARG A 185 13.36 -8.87 16.02
N GLY A 186 13.66 -7.71 15.46
CA GLY A 186 13.87 -6.46 16.21
C GLY A 186 12.57 -5.71 16.52
N LYS A 187 12.69 -4.58 17.18
CA LYS A 187 11.60 -3.60 17.31
C LYS A 187 11.49 -2.80 16.00
N PRO A 188 10.27 -2.42 15.59
CA PRO A 188 10.12 -1.62 14.39
C PRO A 188 10.86 -0.27 14.50
N THR A 189 11.44 0.15 13.40
CA THR A 189 12.11 1.44 13.26
C THR A 189 11.27 2.40 12.43
N ILE A 190 11.54 3.70 12.53
CA ILE A 190 10.79 4.75 11.82
C ILE A 190 11.81 5.68 11.15
N SER A 191 11.54 6.05 9.90
CA SER A 191 12.23 7.14 9.21
C SER A 191 11.24 8.03 8.43
N TRP A 192 11.71 9.22 8.05
CA TRP A 192 10.93 10.18 7.26
C TRP A 192 11.53 10.26 5.86
N ILE A 193 10.63 10.27 4.86
CA ILE A 193 10.96 10.36 3.43
C ILE A 193 10.24 11.51 2.75
#